data_c8f36449c6adc283f2c88bef0ed2518e
#
_entry.id   c8f36449c6adc283f2c88bef0ed2518e
#
_cell.length_a   1.000
_cell.length_b   1.000
_cell.length_c   1.000
_cell.angle_alpha   90.00
_cell.angle_beta   90.00
_cell.angle_gamma   90.00
#
_symmetry.space_group_name_H-M   'P 1'
#
loop_
_entity.id
_entity.type
_entity.pdbx_description
1 polymer ?
#
loop_
_entity_poly.entity_id
_entity_poly.type
_entity_poly.pdbx_seq_one_letter_code
_entity_poly.pdbx_strand_id
1 'polypeptide(L)'
;MLFAERITDHRIVDGHADLLADDIFCLPEGPVMLDCLEFDDHLRYVDIIDDAAFLAMDLEFLGRKDLGDYFLDEYRRRAGDAAPHALRDFYTAYRAVVRAKVDCIRVAQGRRDAIADARRHIDIALDHLRAGTVRLIVVGGYPGSGKTTLSRALAQEIGAQVISTDDVRRELWHAGAIAGQVGELNGGLYTPENVSAVYDEVLRRACLLLSSGSSVILDGTWRDPGQRERARKIASETSSPIVEFRCSLPLAKASARIEGRRKSTSDATPEIAAALAELDNKPEGSYQIDTGRPLAESVAEAQQICRLAT
;
A
#
# COMPACT_ATOMS: atom_id res chain seq x y z
N MET A 1 -13.50 4.47 9.30
CA MET A 1 -13.31 5.74 8.58
C MET A 1 -13.66 5.55 7.10
N LEU A 2 -12.97 4.70 6.34
CA LEU A 2 -13.19 4.51 4.90
C LEU A 2 -14.66 4.24 4.49
N PHE A 3 -15.33 3.25 5.09
CA PHE A 3 -16.74 2.95 4.74
C PHE A 3 -17.71 4.10 5.06
N ALA A 4 -17.47 4.85 6.14
CA ALA A 4 -18.30 6.03 6.44
C ALA A 4 -18.10 7.15 5.39
N GLU A 5 -16.88 7.34 4.91
CA GLU A 5 -16.59 8.26 3.79
C GLU A 5 -17.32 7.83 2.52
N ARG A 6 -17.29 6.53 2.19
CA ARG A 6 -18.02 5.98 1.03
C ARG A 6 -19.52 6.31 1.07
N ILE A 7 -20.15 6.22 2.25
CA ILE A 7 -21.56 6.60 2.43
C ILE A 7 -21.74 8.10 2.24
N THR A 8 -20.88 8.91 2.87
CA THR A 8 -20.96 10.39 2.76
C THR A 8 -20.76 10.86 1.32
N ASP A 9 -19.90 10.21 0.56
CA ASP A 9 -19.59 10.51 -0.84
C ASP A 9 -20.61 9.92 -1.83
N HIS A 10 -21.74 9.40 -1.33
CA HIS A 10 -22.82 8.80 -2.13
C HIS A 10 -22.33 7.67 -3.05
N ARG A 11 -21.39 6.85 -2.56
CA ARG A 11 -20.84 5.69 -3.29
C ARG A 11 -21.64 4.41 -3.10
N ILE A 12 -22.67 4.43 -2.25
CA ILE A 12 -23.63 3.32 -2.08
C ILE A 12 -24.82 3.59 -3.00
N VAL A 13 -25.07 2.65 -3.90
CA VAL A 13 -26.09 2.78 -4.95
C VAL A 13 -26.99 1.55 -5.00
N ASP A 14 -28.14 1.68 -5.65
CA ASP A 14 -28.94 0.54 -6.08
C ASP A 14 -28.25 -0.08 -7.30
N GLY A 15 -27.46 -1.14 -7.05
CA GLY A 15 -26.62 -1.82 -8.04
C GLY A 15 -27.23 -3.09 -8.60
N HIS A 16 -26.44 -3.81 -9.40
CA HIS A 16 -26.79 -5.14 -9.92
C HIS A 16 -26.68 -6.21 -8.83
N ALA A 17 -25.66 -6.13 -7.99
CA ALA A 17 -25.34 -6.95 -6.82
C ALA A 17 -24.99 -8.44 -7.09
N ASP A 18 -25.17 -8.95 -8.32
CA ASP A 18 -24.77 -10.29 -8.76
C ASP A 18 -24.25 -10.27 -10.22
N LEU A 19 -23.42 -9.28 -10.59
CA LEU A 19 -22.96 -9.06 -11.96
C LEU A 19 -21.86 -10.08 -12.35
N LEU A 20 -22.20 -11.00 -13.24
CA LEU A 20 -21.33 -12.01 -13.81
C LEU A 20 -21.13 -11.79 -15.30
N ALA A 21 -20.09 -12.39 -15.89
CA ALA A 21 -19.85 -12.31 -17.33
C ALA A 21 -20.97 -12.95 -18.15
N ASP A 22 -21.62 -14.00 -17.63
CA ASP A 22 -22.73 -14.70 -18.29
C ASP A 22 -24.00 -13.85 -18.37
N ASP A 23 -24.13 -12.79 -17.55
CA ASP A 23 -25.28 -11.88 -17.53
C ASP A 23 -25.12 -10.71 -18.51
N ILE A 24 -23.99 -10.63 -19.24
CA ILE A 24 -23.65 -9.57 -20.17
C ILE A 24 -23.80 -10.03 -21.61
N PHE A 25 -24.76 -9.46 -22.32
CA PHE A 25 -25.01 -9.75 -23.72
C PHE A 25 -24.43 -8.65 -24.61
N CYS A 26 -23.46 -8.99 -25.46
CA CYS A 26 -22.84 -8.07 -26.41
C CYS A 26 -23.70 -7.96 -27.67
N LEU A 27 -24.61 -6.99 -27.70
CA LEU A 27 -25.47 -6.70 -28.86
C LEU A 27 -24.80 -5.66 -29.78
N PRO A 28 -25.24 -5.56 -31.07
CA PRO A 28 -24.72 -4.54 -32.00
C PRO A 28 -24.92 -3.10 -31.49
N GLU A 29 -25.97 -2.86 -30.74
CA GLU A 29 -26.34 -1.55 -30.16
C GLU A 29 -25.56 -1.23 -28.88
N GLY A 30 -24.82 -2.20 -28.32
CA GLY A 30 -24.04 -2.11 -27.10
C GLY A 30 -24.33 -3.25 -26.11
N PRO A 31 -23.56 -3.34 -25.01
CA PRO A 31 -23.76 -4.39 -24.02
C PRO A 31 -25.06 -4.15 -23.23
N VAL A 32 -25.77 -5.25 -22.96
CA VAL A 32 -26.97 -5.27 -22.10
C VAL A 32 -26.69 -6.21 -20.94
N MET A 33 -26.95 -5.76 -19.72
CA MET A 33 -26.84 -6.54 -18.50
C MET A 33 -28.22 -6.99 -18.05
N LEU A 34 -28.36 -8.25 -17.69
CA LEU A 34 -29.59 -8.88 -17.23
C LEU A 34 -29.39 -9.55 -15.87
N ASP A 35 -30.48 -10.00 -15.27
CA ASP A 35 -30.51 -10.85 -14.07
C ASP A 35 -29.93 -10.21 -12.83
N CYS A 36 -30.24 -8.92 -12.58
CA CYS A 36 -29.90 -8.28 -11.33
C CYS A 36 -30.59 -9.01 -10.15
N LEU A 37 -30.02 -8.91 -8.96
CA LEU A 37 -30.55 -9.52 -7.77
C LEU A 37 -31.96 -8.97 -7.46
N GLU A 38 -33.00 -9.84 -7.47
CA GLU A 38 -34.40 -9.42 -7.33
C GLU A 38 -35.07 -9.89 -6.03
N PHE A 39 -34.48 -10.87 -5.31
CA PHE A 39 -35.14 -11.50 -4.17
C PHE A 39 -35.04 -10.72 -2.86
N ASP A 40 -34.12 -9.74 -2.75
CA ASP A 40 -33.96 -8.87 -1.57
C ASP A 40 -33.38 -7.51 -1.96
N ASP A 41 -34.21 -6.48 -1.94
CA ASP A 41 -33.82 -5.11 -2.28
C ASP A 41 -32.70 -4.56 -1.38
N HIS A 42 -32.60 -5.01 -0.11
CA HIS A 42 -31.53 -4.55 0.79
C HIS A 42 -30.15 -5.01 0.34
N LEU A 43 -30.04 -6.12 -0.35
CA LEU A 43 -28.76 -6.64 -0.87
C LEU A 43 -28.30 -5.93 -2.15
N ARG A 44 -29.15 -5.10 -2.75
CA ARG A 44 -28.80 -4.29 -3.93
C ARG A 44 -28.17 -2.95 -3.59
N TYR A 45 -28.28 -2.48 -2.34
CA TYR A 45 -27.60 -1.27 -1.90
C TYR A 45 -26.15 -1.57 -1.60
N VAL A 46 -25.30 -1.45 -2.62
CA VAL A 46 -23.91 -1.83 -2.62
C VAL A 46 -22.99 -0.65 -2.93
N ASP A 47 -21.75 -0.73 -2.50
CA ASP A 47 -20.71 0.20 -2.97
C ASP A 47 -20.50 -0.02 -4.47
N ILE A 48 -20.33 1.08 -5.22
CA ILE A 48 -20.08 1.01 -6.67
C ILE A 48 -18.85 0.18 -7.03
N ILE A 49 -17.85 0.12 -6.15
CA ILE A 49 -16.66 -0.73 -6.34
C ILE A 49 -16.96 -2.19 -6.02
N ASP A 50 -17.81 -2.46 -5.04
CA ASP A 50 -18.26 -3.83 -4.72
C ASP A 50 -19.02 -4.45 -5.89
N ASP A 51 -19.94 -3.69 -6.50
CA ASP A 51 -20.70 -4.13 -7.66
C ASP A 51 -19.79 -4.42 -8.86
N ALA A 52 -18.89 -3.49 -9.17
CA ALA A 52 -17.90 -3.67 -10.24
C ALA A 52 -16.89 -4.81 -9.94
N ALA A 53 -16.50 -5.00 -8.69
CA ALA A 53 -15.57 -6.05 -8.28
C ALA A 53 -16.15 -7.45 -8.50
N PHE A 54 -17.46 -7.61 -8.53
CA PHE A 54 -18.07 -8.91 -8.81
C PHE A 54 -17.72 -9.37 -10.23
N LEU A 55 -17.93 -8.53 -11.23
CA LEU A 55 -17.54 -8.86 -12.61
C LEU A 55 -16.04 -9.06 -12.75
N ALA A 56 -15.23 -8.23 -12.09
CA ALA A 56 -13.77 -8.37 -12.16
C ALA A 56 -13.31 -9.71 -11.57
N MET A 57 -13.88 -10.14 -10.45
CA MET A 57 -13.65 -11.44 -9.82
C MET A 57 -14.04 -12.59 -10.77
N ASP A 58 -15.19 -12.49 -11.42
CA ASP A 58 -15.68 -13.52 -12.32
C ASP A 58 -14.79 -13.63 -13.59
N LEU A 59 -14.36 -12.50 -14.15
CA LEU A 59 -13.38 -12.47 -15.24
C LEU A 59 -12.05 -13.13 -14.83
N GLU A 60 -11.57 -12.89 -13.61
CA GLU A 60 -10.38 -13.56 -13.08
C GLU A 60 -10.62 -15.07 -12.91
N PHE A 61 -11.78 -15.49 -12.40
CA PHE A 61 -12.17 -16.87 -12.33
C PHE A 61 -12.21 -17.54 -13.71
N LEU A 62 -12.64 -16.85 -14.74
CA LEU A 62 -12.62 -17.30 -16.13
C LEU A 62 -11.21 -17.27 -16.78
N GLY A 63 -10.18 -16.84 -16.05
CA GLY A 63 -8.78 -16.81 -16.51
C GLY A 63 -8.38 -15.51 -17.20
N ARG A 64 -9.18 -14.47 -17.10
CA ARG A 64 -8.96 -13.15 -17.72
C ARG A 64 -8.83 -12.06 -16.65
N LYS A 65 -7.92 -12.29 -15.68
CA LYS A 65 -7.57 -11.28 -14.68
C LYS A 65 -7.20 -9.93 -15.31
N ASP A 66 -6.49 -9.95 -16.44
CA ASP A 66 -6.12 -8.77 -17.20
C ASP A 66 -7.32 -7.90 -17.59
N LEU A 67 -8.45 -8.52 -17.98
CA LEU A 67 -9.69 -7.81 -18.29
C LEU A 67 -10.39 -7.30 -17.03
N GLY A 68 -10.39 -8.09 -15.95
CA GLY A 68 -10.94 -7.68 -14.66
C GLY A 68 -10.24 -6.43 -14.12
N ASP A 69 -8.90 -6.42 -14.12
CA ASP A 69 -8.09 -5.29 -13.69
C ASP A 69 -8.35 -4.04 -14.56
N TYR A 70 -8.34 -4.19 -15.89
CA TYR A 70 -8.65 -3.11 -16.82
C TYR A 70 -10.05 -2.53 -16.60
N PHE A 71 -11.05 -3.41 -16.43
CA PHE A 71 -12.44 -3.00 -16.19
C PHE A 71 -12.56 -2.17 -14.91
N LEU A 72 -11.99 -2.63 -13.79
CA LEU A 72 -12.03 -1.90 -12.53
C LEU A 72 -11.31 -0.55 -12.59
N ASP A 73 -10.15 -0.49 -13.26
CA ASP A 73 -9.40 0.76 -13.40
C ASP A 73 -10.18 1.77 -14.26
N GLU A 74 -10.77 1.32 -15.36
CA GLU A 74 -11.55 2.17 -16.25
C GLU A 74 -12.87 2.61 -15.58
N TYR A 75 -13.53 1.72 -14.83
CA TYR A 75 -14.72 2.02 -14.06
C TYR A 75 -14.45 3.12 -13.02
N ARG A 76 -13.40 2.96 -12.21
CA ARG A 76 -12.99 3.96 -11.22
C ARG A 76 -12.69 5.31 -11.87
N ARG A 77 -11.94 5.29 -12.98
CA ARG A 77 -11.59 6.51 -13.72
C ARG A 77 -12.84 7.26 -14.23
N ARG A 78 -13.81 6.54 -14.80
CA ARG A 78 -15.06 7.13 -15.33
C ARG A 78 -15.99 7.59 -14.22
N ALA A 79 -16.05 6.87 -13.12
CA ALA A 79 -16.84 7.22 -11.94
C ALA A 79 -16.22 8.36 -11.12
N GLY A 80 -14.99 8.82 -11.44
CA GLY A 80 -14.25 9.77 -10.62
C GLY A 80 -14.06 9.27 -9.18
N ASP A 81 -13.80 7.96 -9.02
CA ASP A 81 -13.70 7.32 -7.72
C ASP A 81 -12.24 7.14 -7.29
N ALA A 82 -11.87 7.79 -6.18
CA ALA A 82 -10.54 7.72 -5.58
C ALA A 82 -10.38 6.54 -4.59
N ALA A 83 -11.28 5.53 -4.63
CA ALA A 83 -11.19 4.37 -3.73
C ALA A 83 -9.78 3.75 -3.74
N PRO A 84 -9.21 3.43 -2.57
CA PRO A 84 -7.89 2.82 -2.48
C PRO A 84 -7.89 1.41 -3.08
N HIS A 85 -6.71 0.95 -3.52
CA HIS A 85 -6.56 -0.41 -4.06
C HIS A 85 -7.00 -1.48 -3.06
N ALA A 86 -6.73 -1.27 -1.77
CA ALA A 86 -7.15 -2.19 -0.71
C ALA A 86 -8.67 -2.42 -0.67
N LEU A 87 -9.49 -1.40 -0.96
CA LEU A 87 -10.94 -1.55 -1.01
C LEU A 87 -11.38 -2.40 -2.21
N ARG A 88 -10.74 -2.20 -3.36
CA ARG A 88 -10.96 -3.01 -4.56
C ARG A 88 -10.66 -4.48 -4.30
N ASP A 89 -9.47 -4.75 -3.74
CA ASP A 89 -9.07 -6.12 -3.41
C ASP A 89 -9.97 -6.74 -2.35
N PHE A 90 -10.38 -5.97 -1.34
CA PHE A 90 -11.34 -6.43 -0.33
C PHE A 90 -12.66 -6.88 -0.96
N TYR A 91 -13.25 -6.08 -1.84
CA TYR A 91 -14.51 -6.46 -2.47
C TYR A 91 -14.35 -7.61 -3.47
N THR A 92 -13.25 -7.68 -4.22
CA THR A 92 -12.97 -8.84 -5.09
C THR A 92 -12.86 -10.12 -4.27
N ALA A 93 -12.15 -10.08 -3.13
CA ALA A 93 -12.07 -11.21 -2.21
C ALA A 93 -13.43 -11.57 -1.61
N TYR A 94 -14.21 -10.58 -1.19
CA TYR A 94 -15.55 -10.78 -0.65
C TYR A 94 -16.46 -11.49 -1.67
N ARG A 95 -16.47 -11.04 -2.92
CA ARG A 95 -17.28 -11.66 -3.99
C ARG A 95 -16.79 -13.06 -4.34
N ALA A 96 -15.49 -13.32 -4.30
CA ALA A 96 -14.94 -14.67 -4.46
C ALA A 96 -15.40 -15.60 -3.32
N VAL A 97 -15.46 -15.13 -2.07
CA VAL A 97 -16.00 -15.91 -0.95
C VAL A 97 -17.50 -16.19 -1.13
N VAL A 98 -18.27 -15.21 -1.63
CA VAL A 98 -19.70 -15.43 -1.96
C VAL A 98 -19.85 -16.56 -2.98
N ARG A 99 -19.06 -16.57 -4.05
CA ARG A 99 -19.10 -17.64 -5.07
C ARG A 99 -18.62 -18.99 -4.52
N ALA A 100 -17.55 -19.00 -3.74
CA ALA A 100 -17.10 -20.23 -3.06
C ALA A 100 -18.18 -20.84 -2.17
N LYS A 101 -18.96 -20.01 -1.44
CA LYS A 101 -20.12 -20.46 -0.66
C LYS A 101 -21.18 -21.11 -1.55
N VAL A 102 -21.52 -20.51 -2.69
CA VAL A 102 -22.48 -21.07 -3.65
C VAL A 102 -21.99 -22.41 -4.18
N ASP A 103 -20.72 -22.54 -4.53
CA ASP A 103 -20.15 -23.79 -5.00
C ASP A 103 -20.17 -24.88 -3.91
N CYS A 104 -19.89 -24.53 -2.65
CA CYS A 104 -20.02 -25.47 -1.54
C CYS A 104 -21.45 -25.96 -1.37
N ILE A 105 -22.48 -25.13 -1.59
CA ILE A 105 -23.88 -25.52 -1.59
C ILE A 105 -24.16 -26.51 -2.74
N ARG A 106 -23.64 -26.24 -3.94
CA ARG A 106 -23.75 -27.15 -5.10
C ARG A 106 -23.12 -28.52 -4.80
N VAL A 107 -21.96 -28.55 -4.13
CA VAL A 107 -21.32 -29.80 -3.69
C VAL A 107 -22.21 -30.54 -2.73
N ALA A 108 -22.82 -29.87 -1.75
CA ALA A 108 -23.78 -30.50 -0.80
C ALA A 108 -25.03 -31.06 -1.51
N GLN A 109 -25.42 -30.48 -2.64
CA GLN A 109 -26.49 -30.96 -3.52
C GLN A 109 -26.05 -32.08 -4.48
N GLY A 110 -24.80 -32.58 -4.35
CA GLY A 110 -24.29 -33.70 -5.15
C GLY A 110 -23.46 -33.33 -6.38
N ARG A 111 -23.26 -32.03 -6.67
CA ARG A 111 -22.44 -31.51 -7.79
C ARG A 111 -20.96 -31.52 -7.39
N ARG A 112 -20.31 -32.71 -7.51
CA ARG A 112 -18.89 -32.84 -7.16
C ARG A 112 -17.91 -32.05 -8.05
N ASP A 113 -18.32 -31.71 -9.26
CA ASP A 113 -17.62 -30.85 -10.19
C ASP A 113 -17.35 -29.44 -9.60
N ALA A 114 -18.25 -28.93 -8.77
CA ALA A 114 -18.12 -27.63 -8.11
C ALA A 114 -17.00 -27.56 -7.03
N ILE A 115 -16.35 -28.68 -6.68
CA ILE A 115 -15.22 -28.67 -5.72
C ILE A 115 -14.02 -27.88 -6.28
N ALA A 116 -13.72 -28.04 -7.55
CA ALA A 116 -12.62 -27.33 -8.20
C ALA A 116 -12.90 -25.82 -8.25
N ASP A 117 -14.14 -25.45 -8.56
CA ASP A 117 -14.59 -24.06 -8.62
C ASP A 117 -14.52 -23.40 -7.25
N ALA A 118 -15.01 -24.06 -6.19
CA ALA A 118 -14.92 -23.58 -4.82
C ALA A 118 -13.48 -23.31 -4.39
N ARG A 119 -12.53 -24.21 -4.71
CA ARG A 119 -11.11 -24.03 -4.42
C ARG A 119 -10.53 -22.82 -5.16
N ARG A 120 -10.83 -22.68 -6.45
CA ARG A 120 -10.35 -21.55 -7.26
C ARG A 120 -10.87 -20.22 -6.73
N HIS A 121 -12.14 -20.14 -6.33
CA HIS A 121 -12.68 -18.93 -5.71
C HIS A 121 -12.00 -18.61 -4.37
N ILE A 122 -11.69 -19.62 -3.55
CA ILE A 122 -10.92 -19.42 -2.30
C ILE A 122 -9.51 -18.93 -2.58
N ASP A 123 -8.83 -19.46 -3.61
CA ASP A 123 -7.49 -19.02 -4.00
C ASP A 123 -7.51 -17.54 -4.44
N ILE A 124 -8.49 -17.15 -5.28
CA ILE A 124 -8.71 -15.73 -5.68
C ILE A 124 -8.92 -14.86 -4.42
N ALA A 125 -9.79 -15.29 -3.50
CA ALA A 125 -10.05 -14.52 -2.28
C ALA A 125 -8.78 -14.33 -1.44
N LEU A 126 -7.97 -15.38 -1.25
CA LEU A 126 -6.72 -15.31 -0.49
C LEU A 126 -5.68 -14.39 -1.15
N ASP A 127 -5.56 -14.44 -2.47
CA ASP A 127 -4.61 -13.62 -3.21
C ASP A 127 -4.98 -12.13 -3.11
N HIS A 128 -6.26 -11.79 -3.24
CA HIS A 128 -6.74 -10.43 -3.09
C HIS A 128 -6.67 -9.93 -1.63
N LEU A 129 -6.97 -10.75 -0.62
CA LEU A 129 -6.78 -10.37 0.79
C LEU A 129 -5.31 -10.05 1.10
N ARG A 130 -4.37 -10.82 0.54
CA ARG A 130 -2.94 -10.56 0.68
C ARG A 130 -2.51 -9.29 -0.05
N ALA A 131 -2.99 -9.07 -1.27
CA ALA A 131 -2.68 -7.89 -2.08
C ALA A 131 -3.25 -6.62 -1.45
N GLY A 132 -4.49 -6.66 -0.97
CA GLY A 132 -5.20 -5.55 -0.34
C GLY A 132 -4.81 -5.26 1.11
N THR A 133 -3.91 -6.03 1.72
CA THR A 133 -3.45 -5.75 3.09
C THR A 133 -2.76 -4.38 3.16
N VAL A 134 -3.30 -3.47 3.96
CA VAL A 134 -2.73 -2.15 4.21
C VAL A 134 -1.55 -2.30 5.18
N ARG A 135 -0.37 -1.81 4.80
CA ARG A 135 0.88 -2.00 5.55
C ARG A 135 1.56 -0.69 5.86
N LEU A 136 2.18 -0.62 7.03
CA LEU A 136 3.18 0.40 7.36
C LEU A 136 4.58 -0.17 7.11
N ILE A 137 5.35 0.49 6.26
CA ILE A 137 6.71 0.07 5.92
C ILE A 137 7.67 1.17 6.35
N VAL A 138 8.64 0.82 7.19
CA VAL A 138 9.68 1.74 7.64
C VAL A 138 10.98 1.41 6.89
N VAL A 139 11.54 2.37 6.16
CA VAL A 139 12.79 2.21 5.42
C VAL A 139 13.86 3.07 6.07
N GLY A 140 14.74 2.42 6.83
CA GLY A 140 15.81 3.03 7.60
C GLY A 140 17.20 2.85 6.99
N GLY A 141 18.17 3.59 7.55
CA GLY A 141 19.58 3.52 7.19
C GLY A 141 20.26 4.88 7.11
N TYR A 142 21.57 4.93 7.04
CA TYR A 142 22.33 6.18 6.98
C TYR A 142 22.23 6.88 5.61
N PRO A 143 22.61 8.15 5.49
CA PRO A 143 22.61 8.88 4.22
C PRO A 143 23.44 8.19 3.14
N GLY A 144 22.97 8.21 1.90
CA GLY A 144 23.65 7.52 0.80
C GLY A 144 23.35 6.03 0.68
N SER A 145 22.73 5.39 1.69
CA SER A 145 22.43 3.95 1.68
C SER A 145 21.34 3.50 0.70
N GLY A 146 20.71 4.39 -0.06
CA GLY A 146 19.74 4.03 -1.09
C GLY A 146 18.28 3.96 -0.65
N LYS A 147 17.95 4.37 0.58
CA LYS A 147 16.58 4.37 1.14
C LYS A 147 15.52 4.93 0.20
N THR A 148 15.67 6.19 -0.19
CA THR A 148 14.68 6.90 -1.02
C THR A 148 14.48 6.23 -2.38
N THR A 149 15.54 5.68 -2.97
CA THR A 149 15.47 4.95 -4.23
C THR A 149 14.67 3.66 -4.06
N LEU A 150 14.96 2.89 -3.01
CA LEU A 150 14.21 1.68 -2.67
C LEU A 150 12.75 2.01 -2.34
N SER A 151 12.50 3.01 -1.48
CA SER A 151 11.16 3.41 -1.05
C SER A 151 10.27 3.80 -2.24
N ARG A 152 10.78 4.60 -3.18
CA ARG A 152 10.02 5.03 -4.35
C ARG A 152 9.74 3.88 -5.32
N ALA A 153 10.74 3.03 -5.57
CA ALA A 153 10.56 1.88 -6.45
C ALA A 153 9.60 0.83 -5.84
N LEU A 154 9.76 0.51 -4.55
CA LEU A 154 8.85 -0.39 -3.86
C LEU A 154 7.43 0.16 -3.82
N ALA A 155 7.26 1.47 -3.60
CA ALA A 155 5.95 2.13 -3.59
C ALA A 155 5.19 1.96 -4.91
N GLN A 156 5.88 2.03 -6.05
CA GLN A 156 5.29 1.78 -7.37
C GLN A 156 4.81 0.33 -7.52
N GLU A 157 5.58 -0.64 -6.99
CA GLU A 157 5.25 -2.06 -7.10
C GLU A 157 4.08 -2.51 -6.21
N ILE A 158 3.89 -1.85 -5.05
CA ILE A 158 2.86 -2.25 -4.08
C ILE A 158 1.72 -1.23 -3.93
N GLY A 159 1.70 -0.17 -4.72
CA GLY A 159 0.68 0.88 -4.66
C GLY A 159 0.71 1.69 -3.35
N ALA A 160 1.87 1.82 -2.68
CA ALA A 160 2.01 2.54 -1.43
C ALA A 160 2.36 4.02 -1.64
N GLN A 161 2.07 4.84 -0.62
CA GLN A 161 2.48 6.24 -0.60
C GLN A 161 3.78 6.41 0.21
N VAL A 162 4.71 7.22 -0.30
CA VAL A 162 5.98 7.50 0.38
C VAL A 162 5.88 8.81 1.15
N ILE A 163 6.22 8.77 2.44
CA ILE A 163 6.41 9.95 3.29
C ILE A 163 7.89 10.02 3.66
N SER A 164 8.60 11.02 3.11
CA SER A 164 10.01 11.24 3.38
C SER A 164 10.19 12.24 4.52
N THR A 165 11.03 11.90 5.51
CA THR A 165 11.38 12.82 6.59
C THR A 165 12.09 14.08 6.08
N ASP A 166 12.84 13.97 4.98
CA ASP A 166 13.56 15.13 4.39
C ASP A 166 12.58 16.05 3.65
N ASP A 167 11.57 15.51 2.97
CA ASP A 167 10.54 16.29 2.29
C ASP A 167 9.65 17.01 3.32
N VAL A 168 9.18 16.30 4.36
CA VAL A 168 8.38 16.90 5.45
C VAL A 168 9.17 18.00 6.17
N ARG A 169 10.47 17.80 6.44
CA ARG A 169 11.32 18.84 7.05
C ARG A 169 11.34 20.11 6.22
N ARG A 170 11.47 20.02 4.92
CA ARG A 170 11.44 21.19 4.02
C ARG A 170 10.08 21.87 4.02
N GLU A 171 9.00 21.10 3.96
CA GLU A 171 7.66 21.66 4.02
C GLU A 171 7.44 22.45 5.32
N LEU A 172 7.81 21.88 6.48
CA LEU A 172 7.70 22.54 7.78
C LEU A 172 8.58 23.79 7.86
N TRP A 173 9.79 23.73 7.29
CA TRP A 173 10.69 24.90 7.23
C TRP A 173 10.12 26.01 6.35
N HIS A 174 9.64 25.70 5.17
CA HIS A 174 8.99 26.67 4.29
C HIS A 174 7.71 27.26 4.88
N ALA A 175 6.98 26.48 5.67
CA ALA A 175 5.80 26.93 6.41
C ALA A 175 6.14 27.75 7.67
N GLY A 176 7.42 27.88 8.03
CA GLY A 176 7.86 28.56 9.26
C GLY A 176 7.56 27.81 10.55
N ALA A 177 7.17 26.54 10.47
CA ALA A 177 6.87 25.69 11.64
C ALA A 177 8.15 25.20 12.34
N ILE A 178 9.26 25.12 11.62
CA ILE A 178 10.61 24.87 12.16
C ILE A 178 11.58 25.90 11.61
N ALA A 179 12.64 26.20 12.35
CA ALA A 179 13.64 27.19 11.96
C ALA A 179 15.07 26.67 12.19
N GLY A 180 16.02 27.19 11.42
CA GLY A 180 17.43 26.83 11.53
C GLY A 180 18.14 26.80 10.18
N GLN A 181 19.46 26.65 10.21
CA GLN A 181 20.29 26.52 9.02
C GLN A 181 20.39 25.05 8.59
N VAL A 182 20.69 24.84 7.31
CA VAL A 182 20.85 23.53 6.68
C VAL A 182 22.28 23.03 6.90
N GLY A 183 22.49 21.71 7.07
CA GLY A 183 23.82 21.09 7.00
C GLY A 183 24.58 20.96 8.30
N GLU A 184 23.98 21.23 9.47
CA GLU A 184 24.57 21.05 10.78
C GLU A 184 24.06 19.75 11.44
N LEU A 185 24.96 18.85 11.83
CA LEU A 185 24.61 17.65 12.58
C LEU A 185 24.18 18.04 14.02
N ASN A 186 22.96 17.65 14.43
CA ASN A 186 22.34 18.01 15.71
C ASN A 186 22.17 19.53 15.95
N GLY A 187 22.28 20.34 14.92
CA GLY A 187 22.08 21.79 14.94
C GLY A 187 21.14 22.27 13.83
N GLY A 188 20.80 23.57 13.81
CA GLY A 188 19.95 24.15 12.77
C GLY A 188 18.62 23.44 12.59
N LEU A 189 18.35 22.92 11.39
CA LEU A 189 17.14 22.13 11.09
C LEU A 189 17.13 20.73 11.73
N TYR A 190 18.21 20.31 12.36
CA TYR A 190 18.38 18.99 12.96
C TYR A 190 18.49 19.03 14.50
N THR A 191 18.02 20.11 15.13
CA THR A 191 17.86 20.13 16.61
C THR A 191 16.86 19.07 17.06
N PRO A 192 16.95 18.56 18.30
CA PRO A 192 16.02 17.54 18.81
C PRO A 192 14.55 17.94 18.69
N GLU A 193 14.23 19.23 18.91
CA GLU A 193 12.88 19.78 18.81
C GLU A 193 12.37 19.73 17.35
N ASN A 194 13.17 20.18 16.40
CA ASN A 194 12.82 20.14 14.98
C ASN A 194 12.69 18.70 14.48
N VAL A 195 13.57 17.80 14.91
CA VAL A 195 13.49 16.37 14.60
C VAL A 195 12.18 15.79 15.13
N SER A 196 11.81 16.09 16.38
CA SER A 196 10.54 15.65 16.95
C SER A 196 9.35 16.15 16.13
N ALA A 197 9.30 17.44 15.80
CA ALA A 197 8.23 18.02 14.99
C ALA A 197 8.09 17.37 13.60
N VAL A 198 9.21 17.03 12.95
CA VAL A 198 9.20 16.32 11.67
C VAL A 198 8.60 14.91 11.84
N TYR A 199 9.04 14.14 12.85
CA TYR A 199 8.50 12.79 13.07
C TYR A 199 7.04 12.84 13.51
N ASP A 200 6.61 13.84 14.27
CA ASP A 200 5.20 14.04 14.64
C ASP A 200 4.34 14.20 13.39
N GLU A 201 4.74 15.02 12.45
CA GLU A 201 4.01 15.24 11.20
C GLU A 201 4.05 14.03 10.27
N VAL A 202 5.21 13.37 10.14
CA VAL A 202 5.35 12.10 9.36
C VAL A 202 4.38 11.04 9.89
N LEU A 203 4.34 10.83 11.20
CA LEU A 203 3.50 9.83 11.84
C LEU A 203 2.02 10.21 11.78
N ARG A 204 1.68 11.49 11.91
CA ARG A 204 0.31 11.99 11.73
C ARG A 204 -0.20 11.71 10.31
N ARG A 205 0.59 12.01 9.28
CA ARG A 205 0.24 11.71 7.87
C ARG A 205 0.10 10.21 7.64
N ALA A 206 1.01 9.42 8.19
CA ALA A 206 0.95 7.96 8.08
C ALA A 206 -0.35 7.41 8.67
N CYS A 207 -0.75 7.87 9.86
CA CYS A 207 -1.99 7.45 10.51
C CYS A 207 -3.23 7.76 9.63
N LEU A 208 -3.29 8.93 9.02
CA LEU A 208 -4.40 9.30 8.13
C LEU A 208 -4.48 8.40 6.89
N LEU A 209 -3.34 8.15 6.23
CA LEU A 209 -3.29 7.32 5.03
C LEU A 209 -3.62 5.85 5.32
N LEU A 210 -3.06 5.28 6.39
CA LEU A 210 -3.38 3.92 6.83
C LEU A 210 -4.88 3.78 7.15
N SER A 211 -5.44 4.74 7.88
CA SER A 211 -6.87 4.75 8.24
C SER A 211 -7.81 4.92 7.04
N SER A 212 -7.31 5.47 5.92
CA SER A 212 -8.03 5.57 4.64
C SER A 212 -7.80 4.38 3.71
N GLY A 213 -7.10 3.32 4.17
CA GLY A 213 -6.87 2.11 3.40
C GLY A 213 -5.69 2.17 2.42
N SER A 214 -4.73 3.09 2.64
CA SER A 214 -3.53 3.23 1.82
C SER A 214 -2.29 2.73 2.56
N SER A 215 -1.52 1.83 1.96
CA SER A 215 -0.20 1.44 2.48
C SER A 215 0.77 2.61 2.43
N VAL A 216 1.66 2.69 3.44
CA VAL A 216 2.59 3.81 3.61
C VAL A 216 4.02 3.31 3.77
N ILE A 217 4.95 3.97 3.08
CA ILE A 217 6.39 3.80 3.26
C ILE A 217 6.97 5.06 3.92
N LEU A 218 7.56 4.90 5.09
CA LEU A 218 8.24 5.95 5.83
C LEU A 218 9.74 5.95 5.49
N ASP A 219 10.19 6.89 4.67
CA ASP A 219 11.58 7.06 4.26
C ASP A 219 12.30 8.02 5.22
N GLY A 220 13.29 7.53 5.95
CA GLY A 220 14.06 8.32 6.90
C GLY A 220 15.24 7.56 7.48
N THR A 221 15.93 8.14 8.47
CA THR A 221 17.05 7.43 9.13
C THR A 221 16.57 6.37 10.12
N TRP A 222 15.47 6.61 10.81
CA TRP A 222 14.81 5.72 11.77
C TRP A 222 15.78 5.13 12.81
N ARG A 223 16.75 5.94 13.25
CA ARG A 223 17.79 5.53 14.23
C ARG A 223 17.25 5.47 15.64
N ASP A 224 16.42 6.46 16.01
CA ASP A 224 15.87 6.56 17.35
C ASP A 224 14.85 5.44 17.60
N PRO A 225 15.11 4.58 18.64
CA PRO A 225 14.17 3.52 19.02
C PRO A 225 12.78 4.06 19.41
N GLY A 226 12.73 5.25 20.04
CA GLY A 226 11.46 5.88 20.43
C GLY A 226 10.59 6.22 19.22
N GLN A 227 11.18 6.71 18.14
CA GLN A 227 10.43 7.00 16.91
C GLN A 227 9.94 5.72 16.22
N ARG A 228 10.72 4.64 16.24
CA ARG A 228 10.27 3.34 15.72
C ARG A 228 9.12 2.76 16.56
N GLU A 229 9.19 2.88 17.87
CA GLU A 229 8.10 2.43 18.75
C GLU A 229 6.80 3.22 18.50
N ARG A 230 6.89 4.51 18.25
CA ARG A 230 5.75 5.34 17.85
C ARG A 230 5.16 4.87 16.50
N ALA A 231 6.00 4.50 15.53
CA ALA A 231 5.53 3.93 14.27
C ALA A 231 4.80 2.58 14.48
N ARG A 232 5.34 1.70 15.33
CA ARG A 232 4.68 0.44 15.70
C ARG A 232 3.34 0.65 16.38
N LYS A 233 3.25 1.66 17.26
CA LYS A 233 1.99 2.03 17.90
C LYS A 233 0.93 2.44 16.88
N ILE A 234 1.27 3.30 15.91
CA ILE A 234 0.36 3.69 14.84
C ILE A 234 -0.07 2.48 14.00
N ALA A 235 0.85 1.60 13.64
CA ALA A 235 0.54 0.37 12.93
C ALA A 235 -0.48 -0.48 13.71
N SER A 236 -0.31 -0.63 15.01
CA SER A 236 -1.24 -1.33 15.89
C SER A 236 -2.61 -0.62 15.96
N GLU A 237 -2.64 0.70 16.14
CA GLU A 237 -3.87 1.50 16.22
C GLU A 237 -4.68 1.49 14.91
N THR A 238 -4.00 1.34 13.77
CA THR A 238 -4.61 1.24 12.45
C THR A 238 -4.81 -0.20 11.96
N SER A 239 -4.51 -1.19 12.81
CA SER A 239 -4.56 -2.62 12.46
C SER A 239 -3.77 -2.96 11.19
N SER A 240 -2.65 -2.27 10.99
CA SER A 240 -1.77 -2.44 9.84
C SER A 240 -0.53 -3.24 10.23
N PRO A 241 -0.18 -4.34 9.55
CA PRO A 241 1.12 -4.97 9.72
C PRO A 241 2.26 -3.98 9.49
N ILE A 242 3.32 -4.08 10.30
CA ILE A 242 4.52 -3.26 10.14
C ILE A 242 5.68 -4.08 9.61
N VAL A 243 6.40 -3.53 8.63
CA VAL A 243 7.65 -4.10 8.10
C VAL A 243 8.76 -3.05 8.24
N GLU A 244 9.86 -3.43 8.88
CA GLU A 244 11.00 -2.53 9.04
C GLU A 244 12.16 -3.00 8.16
N PHE A 245 12.53 -2.19 7.17
CA PHE A 245 13.70 -2.41 6.33
C PHE A 245 14.86 -1.54 6.77
N ARG A 246 16.05 -2.12 6.67
CA ARG A 246 17.30 -1.42 6.84
C ARG A 246 18.13 -1.52 5.56
N CYS A 247 18.35 -0.41 4.88
CA CYS A 247 19.21 -0.34 3.73
C CYS A 247 20.68 -0.48 4.13
N SER A 248 21.35 -1.45 3.56
CA SER A 248 22.78 -1.74 3.75
C SER A 248 23.58 -1.43 2.48
N LEU A 249 24.68 -0.71 2.65
CA LEU A 249 25.61 -0.38 1.57
C LEU A 249 26.99 -0.14 2.19
N PRO A 250 28.13 -0.59 1.62
CA PRO A 250 29.45 -0.18 2.09
C PRO A 250 29.62 1.34 2.11
N LEU A 251 30.19 1.88 3.20
CA LEU A 251 30.30 3.34 3.42
C LEU A 251 30.99 4.05 2.27
N ALA A 252 32.06 3.50 1.69
CA ALA A 252 32.75 4.06 0.55
C ALA A 252 31.83 4.27 -0.68
N LYS A 253 30.93 3.31 -0.93
CA LYS A 253 29.93 3.45 -2.00
C LYS A 253 28.85 4.49 -1.67
N ALA A 254 28.47 4.61 -0.40
CA ALA A 254 27.50 5.61 0.04
C ALA A 254 28.06 7.03 -0.09
N SER A 255 29.32 7.26 0.31
CA SER A 255 30.02 8.55 0.14
C SER A 255 30.13 8.94 -1.33
N ALA A 256 30.53 8.02 -2.20
CA ALA A 256 30.57 8.26 -3.64
C ALA A 256 29.18 8.62 -4.24
N ARG A 257 28.11 7.97 -3.74
CA ARG A 257 26.74 8.33 -4.13
C ARG A 257 26.34 9.73 -3.67
N ILE A 258 26.76 10.16 -2.49
CA ILE A 258 26.48 11.52 -1.97
C ILE A 258 27.22 12.55 -2.80
N GLU A 259 28.50 12.37 -3.09
CA GLU A 259 29.32 13.29 -3.91
C GLU A 259 28.83 13.40 -5.35
N GLY A 260 28.34 12.31 -5.94
CA GLY A 260 27.83 12.27 -7.31
C GLY A 260 26.42 12.87 -7.50
N ARG A 261 25.74 13.29 -6.44
CA ARG A 261 24.36 13.82 -6.52
C ARG A 261 24.36 15.25 -7.06
N ARG A 262 23.72 15.47 -8.20
CA ARG A 262 23.53 16.83 -8.79
C ARG A 262 22.35 17.60 -8.18
N LYS A 263 21.31 16.91 -7.65
CA LYS A 263 20.15 17.48 -6.93
C LYS A 263 19.63 16.43 -5.94
N SER A 264 19.63 16.75 -4.64
CA SER A 264 19.11 15.89 -3.58
C SER A 264 18.24 16.71 -2.63
N THR A 265 17.19 16.08 -2.08
CA THR A 265 16.41 16.65 -0.98
C THR A 265 17.09 16.45 0.37
N SER A 266 18.13 15.62 0.45
CA SER A 266 18.92 15.39 1.66
C SER A 266 20.16 16.30 1.71
N ASP A 267 20.33 16.97 2.83
CA ASP A 267 21.44 17.91 3.11
C ASP A 267 22.68 17.20 3.70
N ALA A 268 22.70 15.88 3.69
CA ALA A 268 23.75 15.08 4.31
C ALA A 268 25.04 15.11 3.49
N THR A 269 26.16 15.43 4.15
CA THR A 269 27.51 15.34 3.61
C THR A 269 28.12 13.95 3.84
N PRO A 270 29.25 13.58 3.15
CA PRO A 270 29.95 12.33 3.42
C PRO A 270 30.38 12.16 4.90
N GLU A 271 30.79 13.26 5.57
CA GLU A 271 31.18 13.26 6.98
C GLU A 271 29.99 12.94 7.88
N ILE A 272 28.82 13.52 7.62
CA ILE A 272 27.57 13.21 8.32
C ILE A 272 27.19 11.74 8.09
N ALA A 273 27.35 11.23 6.87
CA ALA A 273 27.05 9.83 6.56
C ALA A 273 27.99 8.89 7.32
N ALA A 274 29.29 9.19 7.44
CA ALA A 274 30.25 8.40 8.19
C ALA A 274 29.93 8.38 9.69
N ALA A 275 29.70 9.55 10.29
CA ALA A 275 29.32 9.66 11.71
C ALA A 275 28.02 8.90 12.02
N LEU A 276 27.05 8.96 11.12
CA LEU A 276 25.79 8.26 11.27
C LEU A 276 25.89 6.75 11.03
N ALA A 277 26.82 6.29 10.18
CA ALA A 277 27.07 4.87 9.94
C ALA A 277 27.72 4.17 11.15
N GLU A 278 28.63 4.86 11.86
CA GLU A 278 29.25 4.34 13.09
C GLU A 278 28.25 4.13 14.23
N LEU A 279 27.23 4.99 14.29
CA LEU A 279 26.16 4.93 15.30
C LEU A 279 24.98 4.03 14.87
N ASP A 280 25.11 3.35 13.74
CA ASP A 280 24.02 2.65 13.10
C ASP A 280 23.88 1.22 13.64
N ASN A 281 23.13 1.08 14.72
CA ASN A 281 22.79 -0.22 15.30
C ASN A 281 21.69 -0.91 14.48
N LYS A 282 21.86 -2.20 14.18
CA LYS A 282 20.84 -3.02 13.55
C LYS A 282 19.64 -3.16 14.51
N PRO A 283 18.47 -2.58 14.21
CA PRO A 283 17.30 -2.77 15.06
C PRO A 283 16.87 -4.25 15.06
N GLU A 284 16.53 -4.76 16.22
CA GLU A 284 15.99 -6.10 16.36
C GLU A 284 14.67 -6.20 15.57
N GLY A 285 14.48 -7.30 14.83
CA GLY A 285 13.29 -7.53 14.01
C GLY A 285 13.29 -6.82 12.63
N SER A 286 14.34 -6.05 12.27
CA SER A 286 14.41 -5.43 10.95
C SER A 286 15.05 -6.34 9.90
N TYR A 287 14.52 -6.28 8.68
CA TYR A 287 15.06 -6.95 7.50
C TYR A 287 16.14 -6.08 6.85
N GLN A 288 17.30 -6.66 6.60
CA GLN A 288 18.40 -5.97 5.94
C GLN A 288 18.29 -6.13 4.43
N ILE A 289 18.25 -5.01 3.69
CA ILE A 289 18.23 -5.00 2.23
C ILE A 289 19.57 -4.46 1.71
N ASP A 290 20.28 -5.27 0.93
CA ASP A 290 21.49 -4.84 0.22
C ASP A 290 21.10 -3.97 -0.98
N THR A 291 21.39 -2.66 -0.89
CA THR A 291 21.16 -1.68 -1.95
C THR A 291 22.37 -1.48 -2.85
N GLY A 292 23.42 -2.27 -2.67
CA GLY A 292 24.60 -2.31 -3.53
C GLY A 292 24.44 -3.13 -4.80
N ARG A 293 23.41 -3.96 -4.86
CA ARG A 293 23.00 -4.77 -6.03
C ARG A 293 22.01 -4.03 -6.93
N PRO A 294 21.63 -4.58 -8.09
CA PRO A 294 20.61 -3.99 -8.97
C PRO A 294 19.31 -3.67 -8.23
N LEU A 295 18.73 -2.50 -8.49
CA LEU A 295 17.53 -2.03 -7.80
C LEU A 295 16.37 -3.02 -7.88
N ALA A 296 16.15 -3.63 -9.05
CA ALA A 296 15.09 -4.60 -9.26
C ALA A 296 15.17 -5.80 -8.30
N GLU A 297 16.37 -6.29 -7.99
CA GLU A 297 16.58 -7.40 -7.05
C GLU A 297 16.24 -6.98 -5.62
N SER A 298 16.68 -5.78 -5.20
CA SER A 298 16.40 -5.24 -3.88
C SER A 298 14.89 -4.99 -3.68
N VAL A 299 14.21 -4.51 -4.73
CA VAL A 299 12.76 -4.29 -4.72
C VAL A 299 12.00 -5.61 -4.67
N ALA A 300 12.40 -6.61 -5.47
CA ALA A 300 11.76 -7.92 -5.47
C ALA A 300 11.84 -8.61 -4.10
N GLU A 301 13.00 -8.55 -3.43
CA GLU A 301 13.14 -9.07 -2.07
C GLU A 301 12.26 -8.33 -1.07
N ALA A 302 12.27 -7.00 -1.10
CA ALA A 302 11.44 -6.18 -0.21
C ALA A 302 9.94 -6.46 -0.44
N GLN A 303 9.51 -6.58 -1.69
CA GLN A 303 8.13 -6.93 -2.04
C GLN A 303 7.73 -8.31 -1.51
N GLN A 304 8.62 -9.31 -1.64
CA GLN A 304 8.37 -10.65 -1.12
C GLN A 304 8.19 -10.64 0.40
N ILE A 305 9.04 -9.90 1.12
CA ILE A 305 8.93 -9.75 2.58
C ILE A 305 7.60 -9.07 2.94
N CYS A 306 7.22 -8.00 2.23
CA CYS A 306 5.93 -7.33 2.46
C CYS A 306 4.73 -8.27 2.25
N ARG A 307 4.77 -9.16 1.26
CA ARG A 307 3.69 -10.13 1.01
C ARG A 307 3.51 -11.16 2.12
N LEU A 308 4.57 -11.47 2.85
CA LEU A 308 4.55 -12.44 3.95
C LEU A 308 4.12 -11.80 5.29
N ALA A 309 4.16 -10.47 5.40
CA ALA A 309 3.69 -9.74 6.56
C ALA A 309 2.17 -9.55 6.46
N THR A 310 1.44 -10.32 7.23
CA THR A 310 -0.04 -10.29 7.33
C THR A 310 -0.46 -10.09 8.79
#